data_014daf92890ae03be60a81a5056e42c9
#
_entry.id   014daf92890ae03be60a81a5056e42c9
#
_cell.length_a   1.000
_cell.length_b   1.000
_cell.length_c   1.000
_cell.angle_alpha   90.00
_cell.angle_beta   90.00
_cell.angle_gamma   90.00
#
_symmetry.space_group_name_H-M   'P 1'
#
loop_
_entity.id
_entity.type
_entity.pdbx_description
1 polymer ?
#
loop_
_entity_poly.entity_id
_entity_poly.type
_entity_poly.pdbx_seq_one_letter_code
_entity_poly.pdbx_strand_id
1 'polypeptide(L)'
;MPRMIKSGLIQLSLPKTEGEGTIAEIKDAMVQKHIPYIEEAGKKGVQILCFQEIFNTPYFCPGQDKAWYESAETVPGPTIERMQEYAKKYNMVIIVPVYEKEQAGVLYNTAAVIDADGTYLGKYRKNHIPHTSGF
;
A
#
# COMPACT_ATOMS: atom_id res chain seq x y z
N MET A 1 13.08 8.39 -29.97
CA MET A 1 13.45 7.00 -29.61
C MET A 1 12.55 6.53 -28.51
N PRO A 2 12.06 5.28 -28.53
CA PRO A 2 11.26 4.75 -27.43
C PRO A 2 12.12 4.70 -26.15
N ARG A 3 11.51 5.11 -25.01
CA ARG A 3 12.15 4.99 -23.70
C ARG A 3 11.78 3.62 -23.11
N MET A 4 12.79 2.87 -22.69
CA MET A 4 12.60 1.64 -21.92
C MET A 4 12.51 2.01 -20.44
N ILE A 5 11.41 1.63 -19.80
CA ILE A 5 11.19 1.81 -18.35
C ILE A 5 11.18 0.43 -17.70
N LYS A 6 12.03 0.25 -16.70
CA LYS A 6 12.01 -0.95 -15.85
C LYS A 6 10.99 -0.77 -14.74
N SER A 7 9.93 -1.56 -14.76
CA SER A 7 8.91 -1.57 -13.73
C SER A 7 8.94 -2.86 -12.91
N GLY A 8 8.42 -2.80 -11.70
CA GLY A 8 8.26 -3.92 -10.79
C GLY A 8 6.86 -3.96 -10.18
N LEU A 9 6.38 -5.18 -9.93
CA LEU A 9 5.17 -5.44 -9.17
C LEU A 9 5.54 -6.34 -7.99
N ILE A 10 5.04 -6.01 -6.79
CA ILE A 10 5.17 -6.85 -5.60
C ILE A 10 3.79 -7.30 -5.18
N GLN A 11 3.61 -8.62 -5.10
CA GLN A 11 2.41 -9.25 -4.58
C GLN A 11 2.83 -10.37 -3.62
N LEU A 12 2.45 -10.24 -2.35
CA LEU A 12 2.88 -11.15 -1.29
C LEU A 12 1.68 -11.71 -0.54
N SER A 13 1.84 -12.93 -0.02
CA SER A 13 0.90 -13.51 0.95
C SER A 13 1.03 -12.83 2.30
N LEU A 14 -0.04 -12.84 3.10
CA LEU A 14 -0.03 -12.33 4.46
C LEU A 14 0.98 -13.09 5.34
N PRO A 15 1.78 -12.39 6.16
CA PRO A 15 2.63 -13.01 7.17
C PRO A 15 1.86 -13.39 8.43
N LYS A 16 0.74 -12.70 8.69
CA LYS A 16 -0.20 -12.94 9.79
C LYS A 16 -1.63 -12.82 9.26
N THR A 17 -2.50 -13.68 9.73
CA THR A 17 -3.95 -13.68 9.42
C THR A 17 -4.75 -12.98 10.52
N GLU A 18 -6.04 -12.80 10.28
CA GLU A 18 -6.98 -12.34 11.30
C GLU A 18 -6.91 -13.25 12.55
N GLY A 19 -6.83 -12.63 13.74
CA GLY A 19 -6.71 -13.34 15.00
C GLY A 19 -5.27 -13.67 15.45
N GLU A 20 -4.26 -13.46 14.60
CA GLU A 20 -2.85 -13.69 14.93
C GLU A 20 -2.12 -12.44 15.49
N GLY A 21 -2.88 -11.44 15.92
CA GLY A 21 -2.37 -10.21 16.51
C GLY A 21 -3.35 -9.06 16.40
N THR A 22 -2.95 -7.91 16.87
CA THR A 22 -3.69 -6.66 16.68
C THR A 22 -3.62 -6.21 15.23
N ILE A 23 -4.56 -5.36 14.78
CA ILE A 23 -4.56 -4.76 13.44
C ILE A 23 -3.23 -4.05 13.15
N ALA A 24 -2.69 -3.34 14.13
CA ALA A 24 -1.41 -2.65 13.98
C ALA A 24 -0.24 -3.61 13.75
N GLU A 25 -0.19 -4.73 14.48
CA GLU A 25 0.84 -5.76 14.32
C GLU A 25 0.74 -6.48 12.98
N ILE A 26 -0.48 -6.74 12.49
CA ILE A 26 -0.72 -7.35 11.18
C ILE A 26 -0.23 -6.39 10.08
N LYS A 27 -0.60 -5.10 10.18
CA LYS A 27 -0.15 -4.07 9.23
C LYS A 27 1.38 -3.94 9.21
N ASP A 28 2.01 -3.83 10.39
CA ASP A 28 3.47 -3.70 10.45
C ASP A 28 4.16 -4.94 9.89
N ALA A 29 3.71 -6.14 10.24
CA ALA A 29 4.27 -7.39 9.72
C ALA A 29 4.20 -7.45 8.19
N MET A 30 3.11 -6.96 7.58
CA MET A 30 2.97 -6.92 6.12
C MET A 30 3.91 -5.89 5.49
N VAL A 31 4.04 -4.70 6.08
CA VAL A 31 5.00 -3.68 5.64
C VAL A 31 6.43 -4.22 5.75
N GLN A 32 6.80 -4.83 6.87
CA GLN A 32 8.12 -5.43 7.07
C GLN A 32 8.43 -6.50 6.03
N LYS A 33 7.44 -7.33 5.68
CA LYS A 33 7.59 -8.35 4.64
C LYS A 33 7.88 -7.77 3.26
N HIS A 34 7.37 -6.57 2.95
CA HIS A 34 7.60 -5.91 1.67
C HIS A 34 9.01 -5.30 1.54
N ILE A 35 9.61 -4.86 2.65
CA ILE A 35 10.88 -4.12 2.65
C ILE A 35 12.00 -4.83 1.87
N PRO A 36 12.30 -6.12 2.08
CA PRO A 36 13.36 -6.81 1.33
C PRO A 36 13.14 -6.78 -0.18
N TYR A 37 11.89 -6.88 -0.63
CA TYR A 37 11.53 -6.85 -2.05
C TYR A 37 11.63 -5.44 -2.64
N ILE A 38 11.27 -4.40 -1.86
CA ILE A 38 11.47 -3.00 -2.24
C ILE A 38 12.96 -2.72 -2.43
N GLU A 39 13.79 -3.17 -1.49
CA GLU A 39 15.24 -3.02 -1.57
C GLU A 39 15.84 -3.78 -2.75
N GLU A 40 15.35 -4.99 -3.02
CA GLU A 40 15.77 -5.77 -4.18
C GLU A 40 15.39 -5.06 -5.49
N ALA A 41 14.17 -4.52 -5.59
CA ALA A 41 13.72 -3.74 -6.74
C ALA A 41 14.63 -2.53 -6.97
N GLY A 42 14.95 -1.79 -5.91
CA GLY A 42 15.85 -0.64 -5.97
C GLY A 42 17.26 -1.03 -6.44
N LYS A 43 17.85 -2.11 -5.89
CA LYS A 43 19.17 -2.64 -6.30
C LYS A 43 19.18 -3.10 -7.77
N LYS A 44 18.05 -3.58 -8.28
CA LYS A 44 17.88 -3.98 -9.68
C LYS A 44 17.62 -2.80 -10.63
N GLY A 45 17.55 -1.57 -10.12
CA GLY A 45 17.30 -0.37 -10.90
C GLY A 45 15.88 -0.29 -11.46
N VAL A 46 14.89 -0.78 -10.71
CA VAL A 46 13.48 -0.55 -10.99
C VAL A 46 13.19 0.95 -10.88
N GLN A 47 12.48 1.49 -11.85
CA GLN A 47 12.16 2.92 -11.92
C GLN A 47 10.74 3.22 -11.44
N ILE A 48 9.81 2.27 -11.60
CA ILE A 48 8.43 2.36 -11.12
C ILE A 48 8.07 1.04 -10.44
N LEU A 49 7.72 1.11 -9.16
CA LEU A 49 7.31 -0.03 -8.33
C LEU A 49 5.85 0.13 -7.91
N CYS A 50 5.06 -0.93 -7.99
CA CYS A 50 3.69 -0.95 -7.51
C CYS A 50 3.46 -2.15 -6.59
N PHE A 51 2.68 -1.96 -5.51
CA PHE A 51 2.27 -3.03 -4.61
C PHE A 51 0.87 -3.52 -4.95
N GLN A 52 0.46 -4.63 -4.33
CA GLN A 52 -0.88 -5.14 -4.42
C GLN A 52 -1.93 -4.22 -3.77
N GLU A 53 -3.18 -4.39 -4.15
CA GLU A 53 -4.32 -3.67 -3.57
C GLU A 53 -4.35 -3.80 -2.04
N ILE A 54 -4.50 -2.65 -1.33
CA ILE A 54 -4.53 -2.57 0.14
C ILE A 54 -3.40 -3.42 0.76
N PHE A 55 -2.16 -3.16 0.32
CA PHE A 55 -1.03 -4.08 0.50
C PHE A 55 -0.67 -4.38 1.95
N ASN A 56 -1.02 -3.51 2.88
CA ASN A 56 -0.63 -3.59 4.29
C ASN A 56 -1.71 -4.20 5.21
N THR A 57 -2.83 -4.72 4.64
CA THR A 57 -3.88 -5.39 5.39
C THR A 57 -4.33 -6.68 4.69
N PRO A 58 -4.99 -7.61 5.41
CA PRO A 58 -5.74 -8.67 4.75
C PRO A 58 -6.94 -8.10 3.98
N TYR A 59 -7.50 -8.89 3.09
CA TYR A 59 -8.77 -8.59 2.45
C TYR A 59 -9.92 -8.92 3.41
N PHE A 60 -10.28 -7.97 4.26
CA PHE A 60 -11.19 -8.15 5.39
C PHE A 60 -12.68 -8.06 5.05
N CYS A 61 -13.03 -7.61 3.82
CA CYS A 61 -14.41 -7.36 3.43
C CYS A 61 -15.37 -8.55 3.63
N PRO A 62 -15.01 -9.80 3.35
CA PRO A 62 -15.91 -10.94 3.55
C PRO A 62 -16.32 -11.16 5.00
N GLY A 63 -15.45 -10.83 5.95
CA GLY A 63 -15.72 -11.00 7.38
C GLY A 63 -16.66 -9.94 7.96
N GLN A 64 -16.82 -8.80 7.27
CA GLN A 64 -17.64 -7.66 7.71
C GLN A 64 -17.36 -7.19 9.15
N ASP A 65 -16.18 -7.45 9.67
CA ASP A 65 -15.78 -6.98 10.99
C ASP A 65 -15.42 -5.51 10.96
N LYS A 66 -16.21 -4.71 11.67
CA LYS A 66 -16.05 -3.25 11.76
C LYS A 66 -14.72 -2.83 12.41
N ALA A 67 -14.05 -3.73 13.17
CA ALA A 67 -12.74 -3.44 13.72
C ALA A 67 -11.73 -3.07 12.63
N TRP A 68 -11.86 -3.63 11.41
CA TRP A 68 -10.98 -3.30 10.30
C TRP A 68 -11.08 -1.85 9.79
N TYR A 69 -12.12 -1.09 10.16
CA TYR A 69 -12.17 0.34 9.87
C TYR A 69 -11.02 1.10 10.56
N GLU A 70 -10.50 0.57 11.67
CA GLU A 70 -9.34 1.14 12.37
C GLU A 70 -8.02 0.91 11.63
N SER A 71 -8.00 0.00 10.65
CA SER A 71 -6.82 -0.22 9.81
C SER A 71 -6.57 0.93 8.82
N ALA A 72 -7.60 1.74 8.55
CA ALA A 72 -7.49 2.87 7.64
C ALA A 72 -6.61 3.98 8.22
N GLU A 73 -5.84 4.61 7.35
CA GLU A 73 -4.92 5.70 7.70
C GLU A 73 -5.11 6.91 6.79
N THR A 74 -4.66 8.08 7.22
CA THR A 74 -4.63 9.28 6.38
C THR A 74 -3.70 9.07 5.18
N VAL A 75 -3.95 9.78 4.08
CA VAL A 75 -3.06 9.76 2.90
C VAL A 75 -2.74 11.21 2.51
N PRO A 76 -1.46 11.65 2.67
CA PRO A 76 -0.35 10.88 3.23
C PRO A 76 -0.52 10.55 4.73
N GLY A 77 0.14 9.51 5.18
CA GLY A 77 0.12 9.00 6.55
C GLY A 77 1.30 8.05 6.77
N PRO A 78 1.37 7.35 7.91
CA PRO A 78 2.57 6.62 8.34
C PRO A 78 3.13 5.64 7.32
N THR A 79 2.26 4.91 6.61
CA THR A 79 2.71 3.98 5.56
C THR A 79 3.30 4.72 4.38
N ILE A 80 2.65 5.82 3.95
CA ILE A 80 3.12 6.61 2.81
C ILE A 80 4.44 7.30 3.14
N GLU A 81 4.57 7.91 4.32
CA GLU A 81 5.80 8.56 4.80
C GLU A 81 6.98 7.57 4.81
N ARG A 82 6.73 6.34 5.28
CA ARG A 82 7.75 5.30 5.24
C ARG A 82 8.16 4.92 3.80
N MET A 83 7.21 4.86 2.88
CA MET A 83 7.51 4.55 1.46
C MET A 83 8.21 5.71 0.75
N GLN A 84 7.99 6.96 1.17
CA GLN A 84 8.73 8.13 0.66
C GLN A 84 10.25 8.01 0.92
N GLU A 85 10.64 7.45 2.07
CA GLU A 85 12.06 7.21 2.37
C GLU A 85 12.68 6.21 1.38
N TYR A 86 11.96 5.13 1.04
CA TYR A 86 12.43 4.13 0.07
C TYR A 86 12.42 4.65 -1.36
N ALA A 87 11.41 5.43 -1.75
CA ALA A 87 11.36 6.09 -3.05
C ALA A 87 12.60 6.96 -3.26
N LYS A 88 12.88 7.83 -2.31
CA LYS A 88 14.07 8.70 -2.30
C LYS A 88 15.38 7.92 -2.29
N LYS A 89 15.49 6.92 -1.40
CA LYS A 89 16.70 6.09 -1.24
C LYS A 89 17.11 5.41 -2.53
N TYR A 90 16.14 4.94 -3.31
CA TYR A 90 16.39 4.15 -4.53
C TYR A 90 16.11 4.91 -5.83
N ASN A 91 15.77 6.20 -5.75
CA ASN A 91 15.39 7.02 -6.91
C ASN A 91 14.33 6.31 -7.76
N MET A 92 13.26 5.85 -7.11
CA MET A 92 12.24 4.98 -7.68
C MET A 92 10.84 5.50 -7.35
N VAL A 93 10.00 5.69 -8.37
CA VAL A 93 8.57 5.99 -8.18
C VAL A 93 7.90 4.80 -7.49
N ILE A 94 7.11 5.05 -6.45
CA ILE A 94 6.37 3.98 -5.75
C ILE A 94 4.87 4.29 -5.76
N ILE A 95 4.07 3.31 -6.20
CA ILE A 95 2.62 3.33 -6.12
C ILE A 95 2.21 2.46 -4.93
N VAL A 96 1.53 3.07 -3.97
CA VAL A 96 1.25 2.49 -2.65
C VAL A 96 -0.26 2.40 -2.42
N PRO A 97 -0.90 1.25 -2.72
CA PRO A 97 -2.32 1.05 -2.46
C PRO A 97 -2.58 0.78 -0.98
N VAL A 98 -3.44 1.61 -0.35
CA VAL A 98 -3.78 1.53 1.08
C VAL A 98 -5.28 1.76 1.31
N TYR A 99 -5.76 1.38 2.50
CA TYR A 99 -7.07 1.75 3.00
C TYR A 99 -6.99 3.14 3.63
N GLU A 100 -7.65 4.12 2.99
CA GLU A 100 -7.60 5.53 3.36
C GLU A 100 -8.74 5.91 4.29
N LYS A 101 -8.42 6.71 5.31
CA LYS A 101 -9.37 7.45 6.15
C LYS A 101 -9.22 8.94 5.85
N GLU A 102 -10.23 9.55 5.23
CA GLU A 102 -10.24 11.00 5.00
C GLU A 102 -10.77 11.75 6.22
N GLN A 103 -11.87 11.24 6.76
CA GLN A 103 -12.48 11.74 8.01
C GLN A 103 -13.27 10.61 8.67
N ALA A 104 -13.84 10.86 9.83
CA ALA A 104 -14.67 9.87 10.53
C ALA A 104 -15.81 9.38 9.62
N GLY A 105 -15.86 8.07 9.40
CA GLY A 105 -16.87 7.41 8.57
C GLY A 105 -16.69 7.54 7.05
N VAL A 106 -15.63 8.21 6.58
CA VAL A 106 -15.35 8.37 5.14
C VAL A 106 -14.04 7.67 4.80
N LEU A 107 -14.15 6.51 4.16
CA LEU A 107 -13.08 5.58 3.89
C LEU A 107 -12.99 5.30 2.38
N TYR A 108 -11.76 5.08 1.88
CA TYR A 108 -11.51 4.82 0.46
C TYR A 108 -10.48 3.71 0.26
N ASN A 109 -10.61 3.01 -0.85
CA ASN A 109 -9.55 2.19 -1.42
C ASN A 109 -8.70 3.10 -2.33
N THR A 110 -7.47 3.37 -1.94
CA THR A 110 -6.67 4.46 -2.49
C THR A 110 -5.28 4.00 -2.89
N ALA A 111 -4.80 4.44 -4.04
CA ALA A 111 -3.42 4.32 -4.47
C ALA A 111 -2.72 5.68 -4.36
N ALA A 112 -1.76 5.79 -3.46
CA ALA A 112 -0.89 6.95 -3.36
C ALA A 112 0.28 6.84 -4.34
N VAL A 113 0.72 7.96 -4.91
CA VAL A 113 1.86 8.01 -5.84
C VAL A 113 2.96 8.87 -5.23
N ILE A 114 4.15 8.29 -5.14
CA ILE A 114 5.35 8.91 -4.59
C ILE A 114 6.38 9.01 -5.71
N ASP A 115 6.94 10.21 -5.93
CA ASP A 115 7.99 10.42 -6.93
C ASP A 115 9.33 9.84 -6.47
N ALA A 116 10.25 9.72 -7.40
CA ALA A 116 11.58 9.16 -7.19
C ALA A 116 12.44 9.95 -6.19
N ASP A 117 12.15 11.23 -5.96
CA ASP A 117 12.80 12.05 -4.94
C ASP A 117 12.18 11.92 -3.54
N GLY A 118 11.10 11.13 -3.41
CA GLY A 118 10.31 10.95 -2.20
C GLY A 118 9.13 11.92 -2.07
N THR A 119 8.89 12.80 -3.04
CA THR A 119 7.75 13.72 -3.01
C THR A 119 6.43 12.98 -3.20
N TYR A 120 5.45 13.23 -2.32
CA TYR A 120 4.09 12.75 -2.52
C TYR A 120 3.43 13.55 -3.65
N LEU A 121 3.07 12.88 -4.75
CA LEU A 121 2.47 13.51 -5.94
C LEU A 121 0.95 13.62 -5.87
N GLY A 122 0.30 12.76 -5.10
CA GLY A 122 -1.15 12.69 -5.02
C GLY A 122 -1.66 11.27 -4.93
N LYS A 123 -2.97 11.11 -5.09
CA LYS A 123 -3.67 9.84 -4.91
C LYS A 123 -4.78 9.64 -5.93
N TYR A 124 -5.07 8.37 -6.21
CA TYR A 124 -6.25 7.93 -6.95
C TYR A 124 -7.13 7.09 -6.03
N ARG A 125 -8.40 7.40 -5.94
CA ARG A 125 -9.41 6.63 -5.21
C ARG A 125 -10.16 5.71 -6.16
N LYS A 126 -10.28 4.43 -5.83
CA LYS A 126 -11.00 3.44 -6.62
C LYS A 126 -12.47 3.87 -6.79
N ASN A 127 -12.91 4.03 -8.04
CA ASN A 127 -14.24 4.52 -8.34
C ASN A 127 -15.32 3.43 -8.34
N HIS A 128 -14.94 2.20 -8.69
CA HIS A 128 -15.87 1.07 -8.81
C HIS A 128 -15.52 0.02 -7.74
N ILE A 129 -16.24 0.07 -6.63
CA ILE A 129 -16.15 -0.92 -5.57
C ILE A 129 -17.25 -1.96 -5.81
N PRO A 130 -16.93 -3.25 -5.93
CA PRO A 130 -17.94 -4.29 -6.04
C PRO A 130 -18.88 -4.26 -4.84
N HIS A 131 -20.17 -4.35 -5.09
CA HIS A 131 -21.19 -4.56 -4.06
C HIS A 131 -21.78 -5.95 -4.27
N THR A 132 -21.37 -6.90 -3.44
CA THR A 132 -21.87 -8.27 -3.47
C THR A 132 -22.40 -8.65 -2.10
N SER A 133 -23.23 -9.69 -2.04
CA SER A 133 -23.69 -10.25 -0.77
C SER A 133 -22.46 -10.67 0.06
N GLY A 134 -22.29 -10.09 1.27
CA GLY A 134 -21.14 -10.33 2.13
C GLY A 134 -20.01 -9.28 2.03
N PHE A 135 -20.22 -8.18 1.29
CA PHE A 135 -19.27 -7.08 1.18
C PHE A 135 -19.90 -5.75 1.60
#